data_93c315817138b8ae926414c80459c4fe
#
_entry.id   93c315817138b8ae926414c80459c4fe
#
_cell.length_a   1.000
_cell.length_b   1.000
_cell.length_c   1.000
_cell.angle_alpha   90.00
_cell.angle_beta   90.00
_cell.angle_gamma   90.00
#
_symmetry.space_group_name_H-M   'P 1'
#
loop_
_entity.id
_entity.type
_entity.pdbx_description
1 polymer ?
#
loop_
_entity_poly.entity_id
_entity_poly.type
_entity_poly.pdbx_seq_one_letter_code
_entity_poly.pdbx_strand_id
1 'polypeptide(L)'
;MKQSDLGLDLSNRRTRKQVFLDEMERVVPWQAFLALIAPHAPVKATGRKPFPVETMLRIHFLQQWFGLTDVAMEEALYDVPLYRQFAGLGGISRLPDRVSILRFR
;
A
#
# COMPACT_ATOMS: atom_id res chain seq x y z
N MET A 1 -27.27 15.69 19.49
CA MET A 1 -26.49 15.47 18.29
C MET A 1 -27.18 14.46 17.39
N LYS A 2 -27.18 14.71 16.13
CA LYS A 2 -27.84 13.82 15.18
C LYS A 2 -26.93 12.66 14.82
N GLN A 3 -27.53 11.50 14.61
CA GLN A 3 -26.79 10.32 14.24
C GLN A 3 -26.07 10.50 12.92
N SER A 4 -26.70 11.16 11.98
CA SER A 4 -26.08 11.40 10.68
C SER A 4 -24.86 12.28 10.79
N ASP A 5 -24.88 13.25 11.69
CA ASP A 5 -23.70 14.10 11.90
C ASP A 5 -22.53 13.29 12.42
N LEU A 6 -22.80 12.37 13.32
CA LEU A 6 -21.77 11.50 13.87
C LEU A 6 -21.18 10.62 12.77
N GLY A 7 -22.05 10.07 11.93
CA GLY A 7 -21.57 9.26 10.82
C GLY A 7 -20.72 10.05 9.84
N LEU A 8 -21.11 11.28 9.55
CA LEU A 8 -20.33 12.14 8.65
C LEU A 8 -18.97 12.47 9.26
N ASP A 9 -18.95 12.74 10.57
CA ASP A 9 -17.69 13.02 11.25
C ASP A 9 -16.74 11.83 11.13
N LEU A 10 -17.25 10.62 11.31
CA LEU A 10 -16.43 9.43 11.21
C LEU A 10 -15.89 9.23 9.78
N SER A 11 -16.73 9.47 8.78
CA SER A 11 -16.32 9.27 7.39
C SER A 11 -15.30 10.31 6.94
N ASN A 12 -15.34 11.50 7.52
CA ASN A 12 -14.42 12.58 7.18
C ASN A 12 -13.22 12.65 8.12
N ARG A 13 -13.24 11.84 9.15
CA ARG A 13 -12.20 11.91 10.16
C ARG A 13 -10.92 11.29 9.64
N ARG A 14 -9.83 12.00 9.83
CA ARG A 14 -8.51 11.53 9.42
C ARG A 14 -7.73 11.11 10.66
N THR A 15 -7.24 9.88 10.63
CA THR A 15 -6.40 9.36 11.69
C THR A 15 -4.98 9.88 11.51
N ARG A 16 -4.17 9.74 12.57
CA ARG A 16 -2.76 10.11 12.47
C ARG A 16 -2.06 9.34 11.36
N LYS A 17 -2.42 8.06 11.23
CA LYS A 17 -1.83 7.23 10.18
C LYS A 17 -2.19 7.74 8.80
N GLN A 18 -3.44 8.13 8.60
CA GLN A 18 -3.86 8.66 7.31
C GLN A 18 -3.14 9.99 7.00
N VAL A 19 -3.02 10.84 8.01
CA VAL A 19 -2.30 12.11 7.83
C VAL A 19 -0.85 11.85 7.45
N PHE A 20 -0.21 10.89 8.13
CA PHE A 20 1.16 10.51 7.82
C PHE A 20 1.30 10.00 6.38
N LEU A 21 0.38 9.12 5.96
CA LEU A 21 0.45 8.56 4.61
C LEU A 21 0.19 9.63 3.55
N ASP A 22 -0.73 10.55 3.81
CA ASP A 22 -0.96 11.66 2.87
C ASP A 22 0.28 12.53 2.76
N GLU A 23 0.99 12.73 3.86
CA GLU A 23 2.23 13.48 3.85
C GLU A 23 3.30 12.75 3.02
N MET A 24 3.42 11.44 3.23
CA MET A 24 4.40 10.65 2.49
C MET A 24 4.06 10.59 1.01
N GLU A 25 2.78 10.63 0.67
CA GLU A 25 2.36 10.69 -0.73
C GLU A 25 2.98 11.88 -1.43
N ARG A 26 3.06 13.01 -0.76
CA ARG A 26 3.60 14.24 -1.33
C ARG A 26 5.11 14.36 -1.22
N VAL A 27 5.71 13.82 -0.16
CA VAL A 27 7.11 14.05 0.15
C VAL A 27 8.03 13.05 -0.53
N VAL A 28 7.62 11.79 -0.63
CA VAL A 28 8.46 10.75 -1.22
C VAL A 28 8.56 10.98 -2.73
N PRO A 29 9.78 11.01 -3.29
CA PRO A 29 9.96 11.17 -4.73
C PRO A 29 9.72 9.85 -5.46
N TRP A 30 8.45 9.48 -5.59
CA TRP A 30 8.05 8.18 -6.13
C TRP A 30 8.64 7.91 -7.50
N GLN A 31 8.60 8.91 -8.39
CA GLN A 31 9.09 8.71 -9.75
C GLN A 31 10.60 8.46 -9.79
N ALA A 32 11.34 9.13 -8.92
CA ALA A 32 12.77 8.91 -8.84
C ALA A 32 13.10 7.50 -8.37
N PHE A 33 12.37 7.01 -7.35
CA PHE A 33 12.56 5.65 -6.88
C PHE A 33 12.18 4.65 -7.97
N LEU A 34 11.07 4.89 -8.66
CA LEU A 34 10.63 3.99 -9.71
C LEU A 34 11.65 3.91 -10.83
N ALA A 35 12.26 5.03 -11.19
CA ALA A 35 13.28 5.04 -12.22
C ALA A 35 14.49 4.21 -11.83
N LEU A 36 14.80 4.17 -10.54
CA LEU A 36 15.94 3.37 -10.06
C LEU A 36 15.67 1.88 -10.03
N ILE A 37 14.45 1.48 -9.69
CA ILE A 37 14.16 0.06 -9.46
C ILE A 37 13.47 -0.63 -10.62
N ALA A 38 12.84 0.10 -11.53
CA ALA A 38 12.09 -0.53 -12.63
C ALA A 38 12.94 -1.48 -13.46
N PRO A 39 14.21 -1.12 -13.81
CA PRO A 39 15.05 -2.04 -14.58
C PRO A 39 15.37 -3.34 -13.86
N HIS A 40 15.23 -3.37 -12.55
CA HIS A 40 15.54 -4.55 -11.73
C HIS A 40 14.29 -5.25 -11.23
N ALA A 41 13.11 -4.77 -11.60
CA ALA A 41 11.87 -5.37 -11.14
C ALA A 41 11.70 -6.75 -11.74
N PRO A 42 11.11 -7.69 -10.98
CA PRO A 42 10.87 -9.04 -11.51
C PRO A 42 9.95 -8.98 -12.72
N VAL A 43 10.28 -9.78 -13.73
CA VAL A 43 9.45 -9.92 -14.91
C VAL A 43 8.87 -11.32 -14.92
N LYS A 44 7.54 -11.41 -15.07
CA LYS A 44 6.88 -12.68 -15.09
C LYS A 44 6.66 -13.11 -16.53
N ALA A 45 7.26 -14.23 -16.90
CA ALA A 45 7.16 -14.74 -18.27
C ALA A 45 5.82 -15.41 -18.55
N THR A 46 5.27 -16.11 -17.55
CA THR A 46 4.01 -16.84 -17.73
C THR A 46 3.16 -16.74 -16.48
N GLY A 47 1.91 -17.11 -16.61
CA GLY A 47 1.00 -17.15 -15.49
C GLY A 47 0.37 -15.81 -15.21
N ARG A 48 0.16 -15.55 -13.92
CA ARG A 48 -0.56 -14.37 -13.48
C ARG A 48 0.28 -13.12 -13.65
N LYS A 49 -0.36 -12.02 -14.05
CA LYS A 49 0.33 -10.75 -14.18
C LYS A 49 0.94 -10.33 -12.85
N PRO A 50 2.17 -9.80 -12.86
CA PRO A 50 2.74 -9.25 -11.63
C PRO A 50 2.02 -7.97 -11.23
N PHE A 51 2.12 -7.63 -9.96
CA PHE A 51 1.58 -6.37 -9.49
C PHE A 51 2.46 -5.21 -9.99
N PRO A 52 1.88 -4.02 -10.16
CA PRO A 52 2.68 -2.86 -10.58
C PRO A 52 3.84 -2.63 -9.62
N VAL A 53 4.97 -2.19 -10.17
CA VAL A 53 6.15 -1.92 -9.35
C VAL A 53 5.87 -0.88 -8.30
N GLU A 54 5.11 0.16 -8.66
CA GLU A 54 4.79 1.21 -7.68
C GLU A 54 4.00 0.66 -6.50
N THR A 55 3.06 -0.27 -6.76
CA THR A 55 2.30 -0.90 -5.68
C THR A 55 3.24 -1.64 -4.73
N MET A 56 4.17 -2.41 -5.28
CA MET A 56 5.10 -3.17 -4.45
C MET A 56 6.05 -2.25 -3.69
N LEU A 57 6.47 -1.16 -4.31
CA LEU A 57 7.31 -0.16 -3.64
C LEU A 57 6.57 0.46 -2.46
N ARG A 58 5.31 0.83 -2.66
CA ARG A 58 4.51 1.43 -1.58
C ARG A 58 4.31 0.45 -0.43
N ILE A 59 4.10 -0.83 -0.75
CA ILE A 59 3.99 -1.87 0.27
C ILE A 59 5.29 -1.97 1.06
N HIS A 60 6.42 -1.93 0.38
CA HIS A 60 7.71 -1.98 1.06
C HIS A 60 7.86 -0.82 2.03
N PHE A 61 7.48 0.40 1.63
CA PHE A 61 7.53 1.55 2.52
C PHE A 61 6.59 1.38 3.71
N LEU A 62 5.40 0.83 3.48
CA LEU A 62 4.47 0.56 4.59
C LEU A 62 5.12 -0.37 5.61
N GLN A 63 5.82 -1.40 5.14
CA GLN A 63 6.52 -2.30 6.03
C GLN A 63 7.58 -1.58 6.85
N GLN A 64 8.35 -0.71 6.19
CA GLN A 64 9.42 0.01 6.88
C GLN A 64 8.86 1.01 7.89
N TRP A 65 7.83 1.74 7.50
CA TRP A 65 7.29 2.78 8.38
C TRP A 65 6.58 2.19 9.59
N PHE A 66 5.91 1.06 9.43
CA PHE A 66 5.09 0.50 10.49
C PHE A 66 5.66 -0.80 11.07
N GLY A 67 6.86 -1.17 10.65
CA GLY A 67 7.54 -2.33 11.21
C GLY A 67 6.83 -3.65 10.96
N LEU A 68 6.31 -3.85 9.76
CA LEU A 68 5.52 -5.05 9.45
C LEU A 68 6.37 -6.10 8.77
N THR A 69 6.24 -7.34 9.25
CA THR A 69 6.82 -8.50 8.57
C THR A 69 6.05 -8.78 7.29
N ASP A 70 6.58 -9.68 6.46
CA ASP A 70 5.88 -10.04 5.21
C ASP A 70 4.51 -10.63 5.51
N VAL A 71 4.41 -11.49 6.52
CA VAL A 71 3.13 -12.09 6.91
C VAL A 71 2.19 -11.03 7.46
N ALA A 72 2.69 -10.15 8.34
CA ALA A 72 1.86 -9.11 8.92
C ALA A 72 1.39 -8.13 7.83
N MET A 73 2.23 -7.85 6.85
CA MET A 73 1.86 -6.96 5.75
C MET A 73 0.76 -7.59 4.89
N GLU A 74 0.90 -8.87 4.58
CA GLU A 74 -0.13 -9.58 3.83
C GLU A 74 -1.48 -9.49 4.53
N GLU A 75 -1.50 -9.77 5.84
CA GLU A 75 -2.74 -9.71 6.61
C GLU A 75 -3.27 -8.29 6.69
N ALA A 76 -2.38 -7.31 6.87
CA ALA A 76 -2.79 -5.93 6.98
C ALA A 76 -3.44 -5.41 5.69
N LEU A 77 -3.04 -5.92 4.55
CA LEU A 77 -3.68 -5.54 3.29
C LEU A 77 -5.14 -5.96 3.26
N TYR A 78 -5.48 -7.07 3.91
CA TYR A 78 -6.88 -7.48 4.03
C TYR A 78 -7.61 -6.68 5.11
N ASP A 79 -6.94 -6.41 6.23
CA ASP A 79 -7.60 -5.85 7.40
C ASP A 79 -7.67 -4.33 7.42
N VAL A 80 -6.74 -3.67 6.76
CA VAL A 80 -6.62 -2.20 6.85
C VAL A 80 -6.84 -1.58 5.47
N PRO A 81 -8.06 -1.10 5.20
CA PRO A 81 -8.35 -0.49 3.89
C PRO A 81 -7.43 0.66 3.52
N LEU A 82 -6.96 1.40 4.51
CA LEU A 82 -6.06 2.52 4.28
C LEU A 82 -4.79 2.08 3.59
N TYR A 83 -4.26 0.91 3.96
CA TYR A 83 -3.05 0.39 3.32
C TYR A 83 -3.30 0.02 1.86
N ARG A 84 -4.45 -0.60 1.59
CA ARG A 84 -4.81 -0.91 0.20
C ARG A 84 -4.92 0.34 -0.65
N GLN A 85 -5.54 1.37 -0.09
CA GLN A 85 -5.69 2.64 -0.81
C GLN A 85 -4.34 3.26 -1.10
N PHE A 86 -3.46 3.28 -0.11
CA PHE A 86 -2.13 3.85 -0.29
C PHE A 86 -1.33 3.10 -1.35
N ALA A 87 -1.46 1.78 -1.37
CA ALA A 87 -0.74 0.95 -2.33
C ALA A 87 -1.37 0.91 -3.71
N GLY A 88 -2.54 1.54 -3.88
CA GLY A 88 -3.22 1.54 -5.17
C GLY A 88 -4.02 0.29 -5.45
N LEU A 89 -4.46 -0.42 -4.41
CA LEU A 89 -5.16 -1.69 -4.54
C LEU A 89 -6.66 -1.61 -4.20
N GLY A 90 -7.19 -0.39 -4.09
CA GLY A 90 -8.53 -0.19 -3.57
C GLY A 90 -9.64 -0.92 -4.30
N GLY A 91 -9.54 -1.06 -5.61
CA GLY A 91 -10.58 -1.71 -6.38
C GLY A 91 -10.21 -3.08 -6.91
N ILE A 92 -9.16 -3.70 -6.39
CA ILE A 92 -8.62 -4.94 -6.93
C ILE A 92 -9.06 -6.11 -6.06
N SER A 93 -9.46 -7.20 -6.71
CA SER A 93 -9.91 -8.41 -6.01
C SER A 93 -8.75 -9.27 -5.52
N ARG A 94 -7.57 -9.13 -6.14
CA ARG A 94 -6.40 -9.90 -5.78
C ARG A 94 -5.39 -9.01 -5.06
N LEU A 95 -4.89 -9.48 -3.91
CA LEU A 95 -3.90 -8.75 -3.13
C LEU A 95 -2.57 -9.50 -3.15
N PRO A 96 -1.44 -8.78 -3.07
CA PRO A 96 -0.15 -9.44 -2.99
C PRO A 96 -0.05 -10.29 -1.72
N ASP A 97 0.54 -11.47 -1.86
CA ASP A 97 0.77 -12.33 -0.72
C ASP A 97 2.20 -12.16 -0.20
N ARG A 98 2.48 -12.83 0.91
CA ARG A 98 3.79 -12.68 1.55
C ARG A 98 4.95 -13.09 0.64
N VAL A 99 4.72 -14.04 -0.26
CA VAL A 99 5.76 -14.49 -1.18
C VAL A 99 6.07 -13.39 -2.19
N SER A 100 5.05 -12.77 -2.75
CA SER A 100 5.23 -11.65 -3.67
C SER A 100 5.94 -10.49 -2.98
N ILE A 101 5.57 -10.20 -1.75
CA ILE A 101 6.18 -9.13 -0.97
C ILE A 101 7.65 -9.44 -0.72
N LEU A 102 7.95 -10.67 -0.32
CA LEU A 102 9.32 -11.08 -0.08
C LEU A 102 10.19 -10.97 -1.33
N ARG A 103 9.64 -11.41 -2.46
CA ARG A 103 10.38 -11.40 -3.72
C ARG A 103 10.73 -10.00 -4.20
N PHE A 104 9.91 -9.03 -3.85
CA PHE A 104 10.16 -7.67 -4.29
C PHE A 104 11.38 -7.05 -3.61
N ARG A 105 11.64 -7.43 -2.37
CA ARG A 105 12.74 -6.85 -1.60
C ARG A 105 14.10 -7.19 -2.15
#